data_7e78f1c82cfa278e876420a963ab8887
#
_entry.id   7e78f1c82cfa278e876420a963ab8887
#
_cell.length_a   1.000
_cell.length_b   1.000
_cell.length_c   1.000
_cell.angle_alpha   90.00
_cell.angle_beta   90.00
_cell.angle_gamma   90.00
#
_symmetry.space_group_name_H-M   'P 1'
#
loop_
_entity.id
_entity.type
_entity.pdbx_description
1 polymer ?
#
loop_
_entity_poly.entity_id
_entity_poly.type
_entity_poly.pdbx_seq_one_letter_code
_entity_poly.pdbx_strand_id
1 'polypeptide(L)'
;MKLHHLKPAEGSTHKKKRVGRGDRGKGGKTAGRGTKGTGARGTVPAGFEGGQMPMIRRQPKAPGFNNPNKVYFHVINVAKLEASFEAGDEVTAESLRAKGLVGKKGPVKVLGNGDLSKALTVDVDAISATAAEKISAAGGTVR
;
A
#
# COMPACT_ATOMS: atom_id res chain seq x y z
N MET A 1 -41.07 -12.05 10.73
CA MET A 1 -39.78 -12.66 11.08
C MET A 1 -39.65 -12.67 12.60
N LYS A 2 -39.42 -13.85 13.22
CA LYS A 2 -39.28 -13.97 14.68
C LYS A 2 -37.80 -14.15 15.03
N LEU A 3 -37.40 -13.80 16.24
CA LEU A 3 -35.99 -13.78 16.68
C LEU A 3 -35.28 -15.14 16.48
N HIS A 4 -36.00 -16.24 16.68
CA HIS A 4 -35.48 -17.60 16.47
C HIS A 4 -35.28 -18.00 14.99
N HIS A 5 -35.74 -17.17 14.04
CA HIS A 5 -35.48 -17.36 12.61
C HIS A 5 -34.15 -16.74 12.14
N LEU A 6 -33.51 -15.93 13.01
CA LEU A 6 -32.20 -15.36 12.69
C LEU A 6 -31.15 -16.47 12.68
N LYS A 7 -30.56 -16.71 11.53
CA LYS A 7 -29.47 -17.68 11.34
C LYS A 7 -28.33 -17.00 10.62
N PRO A 8 -27.08 -17.35 10.94
CA PRO A 8 -25.93 -16.91 10.15
C PRO A 8 -26.09 -17.36 8.69
N ALA A 9 -25.47 -16.64 7.76
CA ALA A 9 -25.43 -17.05 6.36
C ALA A 9 -24.87 -18.47 6.22
N GLU A 10 -25.40 -19.22 5.25
CA GLU A 10 -24.97 -20.58 5.02
C GLU A 10 -23.48 -20.64 4.66
N GLY A 11 -22.72 -21.52 5.31
CA GLY A 11 -21.26 -21.62 5.17
C GLY A 11 -20.43 -20.64 6.01
N SER A 12 -21.05 -19.65 6.69
CA SER A 12 -20.31 -18.69 7.54
C SER A 12 -19.82 -19.26 8.87
N THR A 13 -20.37 -20.39 9.30
CA THR A 13 -20.01 -21.07 10.54
C THR A 13 -19.63 -22.52 10.31
N HIS A 14 -18.56 -22.96 10.94
CA HIS A 14 -18.15 -24.37 10.94
C HIS A 14 -18.25 -24.98 12.33
N LYS A 15 -18.70 -26.22 12.41
CA LYS A 15 -18.67 -26.98 13.65
C LYS A 15 -17.21 -27.15 14.12
N LYS A 16 -16.90 -26.71 15.32
CA LYS A 16 -15.58 -26.91 15.92
C LYS A 16 -15.24 -28.40 16.01
N LYS A 17 -14.08 -28.79 15.47
CA LYS A 17 -13.58 -30.16 15.58
C LYS A 17 -13.28 -30.49 17.03
N ARG A 18 -13.96 -31.48 17.59
CA ARG A 18 -13.76 -31.96 18.96
C ARG A 18 -12.85 -33.19 18.93
N VAL A 19 -11.70 -33.11 19.58
CA VAL A 19 -10.69 -34.18 19.65
C VAL A 19 -10.51 -34.66 21.07
N GLY A 20 -9.95 -35.88 21.23
CA GLY A 20 -9.72 -36.45 22.58
C GLY A 20 -11.01 -36.79 23.35
N ARG A 21 -12.06 -37.24 22.65
CA ARG A 21 -13.35 -37.64 23.24
C ARG A 21 -13.58 -39.16 23.07
N GLY A 22 -12.75 -39.94 23.77
CA GLY A 22 -12.75 -41.39 23.69
C GLY A 22 -11.85 -41.94 22.57
N ASP A 23 -11.89 -43.22 22.35
CA ASP A 23 -10.99 -43.94 21.43
C ASP A 23 -11.55 -44.11 20.01
N ARG A 24 -12.83 -43.86 19.81
CA ARG A 24 -13.50 -44.02 18.51
C ARG A 24 -13.57 -42.69 17.71
N GLY A 25 -13.51 -42.82 16.38
CA GLY A 25 -13.66 -41.71 15.48
C GLY A 25 -12.38 -40.96 15.10
N LYS A 26 -12.49 -40.02 14.15
CA LYS A 26 -11.36 -39.18 13.72
C LYS A 26 -10.95 -38.22 14.84
N GLY A 27 -9.78 -38.44 15.43
CA GLY A 27 -9.24 -37.61 16.53
C GLY A 27 -9.56 -38.13 17.93
N GLY A 28 -9.95 -39.40 18.09
CA GLY A 28 -9.96 -40.09 19.34
C GLY A 28 -8.55 -40.41 19.83
N LYS A 29 -8.39 -41.00 21.06
CA LYS A 29 -7.13 -41.41 21.66
C LYS A 29 -6.08 -40.28 21.72
N THR A 30 -5.19 -40.22 20.75
CA THR A 30 -4.08 -39.25 20.69
C THR A 30 -4.44 -37.92 20.03
N ALA A 31 -5.68 -37.70 19.67
CA ALA A 31 -6.17 -36.48 19.01
C ALA A 31 -5.45 -36.12 17.69
N GLY A 32 -4.84 -37.12 17.03
CA GLY A 32 -4.06 -36.94 15.79
C GLY A 32 -2.63 -36.47 16.00
N ARG A 33 -2.12 -36.42 17.24
CA ARG A 33 -0.76 -35.98 17.56
C ARG A 33 0.30 -37.10 17.53
N GLY A 34 -0.12 -38.34 17.36
CA GLY A 34 0.77 -39.51 17.43
C GLY A 34 1.13 -39.90 18.88
N THR A 35 2.14 -40.76 19.06
CA THR A 35 2.43 -41.40 20.34
C THR A 35 3.56 -40.72 21.12
N LYS A 36 4.62 -40.31 20.48
CA LYS A 36 5.82 -39.69 21.09
C LYS A 36 6.23 -38.43 20.29
N GLY A 37 7.14 -37.64 20.83
CA GLY A 37 7.67 -36.44 20.20
C GLY A 37 7.17 -35.15 20.87
N THR A 38 7.83 -34.06 20.57
CA THR A 38 7.55 -32.73 21.14
C THR A 38 6.15 -32.24 20.77
N GLY A 39 5.70 -32.49 19.54
CA GLY A 39 4.36 -32.10 19.08
C GLY A 39 3.19 -32.81 19.77
N ALA A 40 3.44 -34.00 20.36
CA ALA A 40 2.45 -34.71 21.15
C ALA A 40 2.29 -34.16 22.56
N ARG A 41 3.35 -33.59 23.15
CA ARG A 41 3.43 -33.10 24.54
C ARG A 41 3.25 -31.60 24.68
N GLY A 42 3.58 -30.84 23.65
CA GLY A 42 3.50 -29.39 23.69
C GLY A 42 3.39 -28.79 22.27
N THR A 43 3.73 -27.53 22.17
CA THR A 43 3.78 -26.82 20.89
C THR A 43 5.22 -26.41 20.61
N VAL A 44 5.71 -26.73 19.42
CA VAL A 44 7.01 -26.23 18.95
C VAL A 44 6.82 -24.79 18.49
N PRO A 45 7.59 -23.82 18.99
CA PRO A 45 7.53 -22.43 18.50
C PRO A 45 7.77 -22.36 16.98
N ALA A 46 7.06 -21.46 16.31
CA ALA A 46 7.29 -21.21 14.88
C ALA A 46 8.74 -20.75 14.65
N GLY A 47 9.40 -21.32 13.63
CA GLY A 47 10.78 -21.01 13.32
C GLY A 47 11.83 -21.69 14.21
N PHE A 48 11.45 -22.66 15.07
CA PHE A 48 12.42 -23.46 15.81
C PHE A 48 13.10 -24.49 14.90
N GLU A 49 14.42 -24.41 14.82
CA GLU A 49 15.27 -25.25 13.95
C GLU A 49 16.07 -26.31 14.74
N GLY A 50 15.49 -26.87 15.79
CA GLY A 50 16.12 -27.96 16.57
C GLY A 50 17.35 -27.54 17.40
N GLY A 51 17.55 -26.28 17.70
CA GLY A 51 18.72 -25.73 18.42
C GLY A 51 19.79 -25.15 17.50
N GLN A 52 19.69 -25.35 16.19
CA GLN A 52 20.50 -24.64 15.20
C GLN A 52 20.15 -23.14 15.22
N MET A 53 21.14 -22.28 14.95
CA MET A 53 20.89 -20.84 14.81
C MET A 53 19.83 -20.59 13.73
N PRO A 54 18.69 -19.98 14.05
CA PRO A 54 17.60 -19.74 13.11
C PRO A 54 18.07 -18.95 11.88
N MET A 55 17.51 -19.25 10.71
CA MET A 55 17.86 -18.60 9.44
C MET A 55 17.75 -17.08 9.52
N ILE A 56 16.75 -16.56 10.25
CA ILE A 56 16.57 -15.11 10.47
C ILE A 56 17.77 -14.44 11.16
N ARG A 57 18.48 -15.19 12.05
CA ARG A 57 19.71 -14.68 12.71
C ARG A 57 20.97 -14.83 11.86
N ARG A 58 20.94 -15.74 10.88
CA ARG A 58 22.06 -15.94 9.94
C ARG A 58 22.05 -14.93 8.80
N GLN A 59 20.92 -14.32 8.54
CA GLN A 59 20.81 -13.30 7.48
C GLN A 59 21.57 -12.03 7.88
N PRO A 60 22.36 -11.43 6.96
CA PRO A 60 23.01 -10.17 7.21
C PRO A 60 21.96 -9.07 7.40
N LYS A 61 22.26 -8.12 8.27
CA LYS A 61 21.43 -6.92 8.42
C LYS A 61 21.52 -6.07 7.17
N ALA A 62 20.39 -5.56 6.70
CA ALA A 62 20.38 -4.60 5.61
C ALA A 62 21.13 -3.33 6.03
N PRO A 63 22.04 -2.79 5.17
CA PRO A 63 22.73 -1.54 5.45
C PRO A 63 21.77 -0.36 5.40
N GLY A 64 22.03 0.66 6.21
CA GLY A 64 21.30 1.91 6.22
C GLY A 64 19.93 1.86 6.91
N PHE A 65 19.13 2.85 6.63
CA PHE A 65 17.78 3.00 7.18
C PHE A 65 16.85 3.66 6.15
N ASN A 66 15.54 3.42 6.28
CA ASN A 66 14.53 4.14 5.53
C ASN A 66 14.07 5.35 6.34
N ASN A 67 14.12 6.54 5.74
CA ASN A 67 13.60 7.75 6.36
C ASN A 67 12.06 7.71 6.37
N PRO A 68 11.40 7.56 7.55
CA PRO A 68 9.95 7.52 7.64
C PRO A 68 9.29 8.88 7.32
N ASN A 69 10.04 9.99 7.44
CA ASN A 69 9.55 11.34 7.19
C ASN A 69 9.79 11.80 5.74
N LYS A 70 10.20 10.90 4.84
CA LYS A 70 10.40 11.25 3.45
C LYS A 70 9.07 11.56 2.76
N VAL A 71 8.96 12.80 2.24
CA VAL A 71 7.80 13.26 1.47
C VAL A 71 7.99 12.86 0.00
N TYR A 72 7.00 12.17 -0.55
CA TYR A 72 6.98 11.78 -1.95
C TYR A 72 5.99 12.66 -2.70
N PHE A 73 6.49 13.39 -3.70
CA PHE A 73 5.68 14.22 -4.57
C PHE A 73 5.13 13.39 -5.74
N HIS A 74 3.88 13.64 -6.11
CA HIS A 74 3.36 13.23 -7.41
C HIS A 74 3.90 14.17 -8.47
N VAL A 75 4.68 13.63 -9.39
CA VAL A 75 5.36 14.41 -10.42
C VAL A 75 4.51 14.48 -11.67
N ILE A 76 4.38 15.70 -12.22
CA ILE A 76 3.80 15.94 -13.54
C ILE A 76 4.76 16.80 -14.36
N ASN A 77 4.87 16.50 -15.66
CA ASN A 77 5.72 17.25 -16.57
C ASN A 77 4.93 18.29 -17.34
N VAL A 78 5.61 19.39 -17.72
CA VAL A 78 5.04 20.50 -18.50
C VAL A 78 4.38 20.01 -19.80
N ALA A 79 4.94 19.02 -20.50
CA ALA A 79 4.34 18.42 -21.68
C ALA A 79 2.93 17.85 -21.44
N LYS A 80 2.68 17.27 -20.25
CA LYS A 80 1.34 16.78 -19.89
C LYS A 80 0.37 17.91 -19.59
N LEU A 81 0.85 19.02 -19.04
CA LEU A 81 0.03 20.22 -18.86
C LEU A 81 -0.40 20.79 -20.19
N GLU A 82 0.53 20.93 -21.14
CA GLU A 82 0.24 21.37 -22.52
C GLU A 82 -0.84 20.53 -23.20
N ALA A 83 -0.79 19.20 -23.03
CA ALA A 83 -1.76 18.27 -23.64
C ALA A 83 -3.14 18.28 -22.97
N SER A 84 -3.22 18.64 -21.68
CA SER A 84 -4.43 18.42 -20.87
C SER A 84 -5.17 19.70 -20.47
N PHE A 85 -4.54 20.87 -20.63
CA PHE A 85 -5.10 22.16 -20.25
C PHE A 85 -5.16 23.10 -21.45
N GLU A 86 -6.10 24.05 -21.41
CA GLU A 86 -6.23 25.10 -22.40
C GLU A 86 -5.53 26.39 -21.93
N ALA A 87 -5.28 27.33 -22.85
CA ALA A 87 -4.66 28.59 -22.50
C ALA A 87 -5.57 29.40 -21.57
N GLY A 88 -5.03 29.89 -20.47
CA GLY A 88 -5.74 30.63 -19.42
C GLY A 88 -6.28 29.77 -18.28
N ASP A 89 -6.17 28.45 -18.36
CA ASP A 89 -6.64 27.54 -17.30
C ASP A 89 -5.81 27.70 -16.01
N GLU A 90 -6.47 27.46 -14.87
CA GLU A 90 -5.83 27.38 -13.57
C GLU A 90 -5.49 25.92 -13.21
N VAL A 91 -4.21 25.65 -13.05
CA VAL A 91 -3.66 24.34 -12.74
C VAL A 91 -3.46 24.21 -11.24
N THR A 92 -4.45 23.67 -10.55
CA THR A 92 -4.41 23.37 -9.11
C THR A 92 -4.20 21.88 -8.86
N ALA A 93 -3.82 21.50 -7.63
CA ALA A 93 -3.73 20.09 -7.26
C ALA A 93 -5.08 19.36 -7.43
N GLU A 94 -6.20 20.06 -7.27
CA GLU A 94 -7.54 19.50 -7.43
C GLU A 94 -7.89 19.29 -8.91
N SER A 95 -7.61 20.26 -9.78
CA SER A 95 -7.85 20.14 -11.22
C SER A 95 -7.03 19.00 -11.84
N LEU A 96 -5.78 18.80 -11.38
CA LEU A 96 -4.92 17.71 -11.77
C LEU A 96 -5.48 16.33 -11.33
N ARG A 97 -6.06 16.26 -10.14
CA ARG A 97 -6.72 15.03 -9.64
C ARG A 97 -8.02 14.74 -10.38
N ALA A 98 -8.80 15.75 -10.67
CA ALA A 98 -10.06 15.61 -11.42
C ALA A 98 -9.80 15.07 -12.85
N LYS A 99 -8.72 15.53 -13.50
CA LYS A 99 -8.27 15.01 -14.81
C LYS A 99 -7.51 13.68 -14.73
N GLY A 100 -7.28 13.13 -13.52
CA GLY A 100 -6.60 11.84 -13.32
C GLY A 100 -5.10 11.85 -13.63
N LEU A 101 -4.48 13.01 -13.70
CA LEU A 101 -3.06 13.18 -14.03
C LEU A 101 -2.13 12.89 -12.85
N VAL A 102 -2.65 13.03 -11.65
CA VAL A 102 -1.94 12.76 -10.38
C VAL A 102 -2.79 11.92 -9.43
N GLY A 103 -2.13 11.29 -8.46
CA GLY A 103 -2.81 10.45 -7.46
C GLY A 103 -3.77 11.24 -6.56
N LYS A 104 -4.71 10.53 -5.93
CA LYS A 104 -5.78 11.13 -5.11
C LYS A 104 -5.29 11.87 -3.86
N LYS A 105 -4.14 11.51 -3.30
CA LYS A 105 -3.58 12.10 -2.07
C LYS A 105 -2.08 12.36 -2.24
N GLY A 106 -1.56 13.36 -1.55
CA GLY A 106 -0.14 13.71 -1.53
C GLY A 106 0.18 15.02 -2.27
N PRO A 107 1.35 15.60 -2.02
CA PRO A 107 1.79 16.82 -2.65
C PRO A 107 2.15 16.62 -4.12
N VAL A 108 1.96 17.66 -4.92
CA VAL A 108 2.19 17.66 -6.37
C VAL A 108 3.42 18.51 -6.70
N LYS A 109 4.26 18.02 -7.62
CA LYS A 109 5.41 18.77 -8.13
C LYS A 109 5.40 18.82 -9.65
N VAL A 110 5.53 20.01 -10.20
CA VAL A 110 5.67 20.23 -11.65
C VAL A 110 7.15 20.24 -12.05
N LEU A 111 7.48 19.46 -13.07
CA LEU A 111 8.82 19.37 -13.66
C LEU A 111 8.84 19.89 -15.09
N GLY A 112 9.98 20.48 -15.49
CA GLY A 112 10.17 21.18 -16.75
C GLY A 112 10.43 20.32 -18.00
N ASN A 113 10.06 19.02 -17.98
CA ASN A 113 10.24 18.18 -19.17
C ASN A 113 9.13 18.43 -20.20
N GLY A 114 9.54 18.69 -21.44
CA GLY A 114 8.67 19.07 -22.55
C GLY A 114 8.59 20.58 -22.75
N ASP A 115 7.82 21.00 -23.74
CA ASP A 115 7.63 22.40 -24.09
C ASP A 115 6.23 22.89 -23.70
N LEU A 116 6.09 24.19 -23.46
CA LEU A 116 4.84 24.83 -23.09
C LEU A 116 4.66 26.07 -23.98
N SER A 117 3.59 26.10 -24.73
CA SER A 117 3.20 27.25 -25.57
C SER A 117 2.01 28.02 -24.99
N LYS A 118 1.29 27.41 -24.06
CA LYS A 118 0.07 27.97 -23.49
C LYS A 118 0.36 28.72 -22.18
N ALA A 119 -0.24 29.90 -22.03
CA ALA A 119 -0.20 30.64 -20.79
C ALA A 119 -1.09 29.94 -19.75
N LEU A 120 -0.51 29.44 -18.67
CA LEU A 120 -1.21 28.73 -17.58
C LEU A 120 -0.92 29.40 -16.24
N THR A 121 -1.92 29.43 -15.35
CA THR A 121 -1.72 29.83 -13.96
C THR A 121 -1.52 28.57 -13.13
N VAL A 122 -0.32 28.38 -12.55
CA VAL A 122 0.03 27.15 -11.83
C VAL A 122 0.12 27.42 -10.34
N ASP A 123 -0.74 26.73 -9.57
CA ASP A 123 -0.81 26.75 -8.11
C ASP A 123 -0.69 25.32 -7.57
N VAL A 124 0.54 24.92 -7.22
CA VAL A 124 0.86 23.57 -6.72
C VAL A 124 1.94 23.63 -5.64
N ASP A 125 2.07 22.55 -4.87
CA ASP A 125 2.97 22.46 -3.71
C ASP A 125 4.46 22.72 -4.03
N ALA A 126 4.92 22.35 -5.24
CA ALA A 126 6.31 22.57 -5.64
C ALA A 126 6.44 22.66 -7.18
N ILE A 127 7.39 23.48 -7.63
CA ILE A 127 7.73 23.64 -9.04
C ILE A 127 9.25 23.61 -9.19
N SER A 128 9.79 22.98 -10.23
CA SER A 128 11.22 23.05 -10.53
C SER A 128 11.59 24.38 -11.18
N ALA A 129 12.83 24.85 -11.01
CA ALA A 129 13.31 26.10 -11.64
C ALA A 129 13.08 26.12 -13.16
N THR A 130 13.44 25.03 -13.83
CA THR A 130 13.24 24.89 -15.29
C THR A 130 11.76 24.89 -15.70
N ALA A 131 10.85 24.40 -14.85
CA ALA A 131 9.41 24.51 -15.13
C ALA A 131 8.90 25.92 -14.95
N ALA A 132 9.32 26.61 -13.89
CA ALA A 132 8.96 28.01 -13.64
C ALA A 132 9.41 28.94 -14.79
N GLU A 133 10.63 28.75 -15.29
CA GLU A 133 11.14 29.47 -16.46
C GLU A 133 10.28 29.25 -17.69
N LYS A 134 9.90 28.02 -18.01
CA LYS A 134 9.06 27.69 -19.15
C LYS A 134 7.64 28.24 -19.02
N ILE A 135 7.05 28.18 -17.85
CA ILE A 135 5.72 28.74 -17.56
C ILE A 135 5.76 30.27 -17.75
N SER A 136 6.77 30.94 -17.21
CA SER A 136 6.94 32.37 -17.36
C SER A 136 7.22 32.79 -18.81
N ALA A 137 8.04 32.04 -19.53
CA ALA A 137 8.32 32.26 -20.95
C ALA A 137 7.07 32.12 -21.85
N ALA A 138 6.15 31.22 -21.46
CA ALA A 138 4.85 31.06 -22.13
C ALA A 138 3.79 32.10 -21.72
N GLY A 139 4.17 33.11 -20.88
CA GLY A 139 3.25 34.13 -20.37
C GLY A 139 2.34 33.67 -19.22
N GLY A 140 2.63 32.53 -18.63
CA GLY A 140 1.91 32.01 -17.47
C GLY A 140 2.40 32.60 -16.14
N THR A 141 1.70 32.31 -15.06
CA THR A 141 2.03 32.75 -13.70
C THR A 141 2.17 31.56 -12.75
N VAL A 142 3.10 31.64 -11.80
CA VAL A 142 3.31 30.67 -10.73
C VAL A 142 2.89 31.33 -9.42
N ARG A 143 2.06 30.65 -8.65
CA ARG A 143 1.60 31.08 -7.32
C ARG A 143 2.24 30.25 -6.23
#